data_60958ae2e7f322b9caa92f3241ad2dfb
#
_entry.id   60958ae2e7f322b9caa92f3241ad2dfb
#
_cell.length_a   1.000
_cell.length_b   1.000
_cell.length_c   1.000
_cell.angle_alpha   90.00
_cell.angle_beta   90.00
_cell.angle_gamma   90.00
#
_symmetry.space_group_name_H-M   'P 1'
#
loop_
_entity.id
_entity.type
_entity.pdbx_description
1 polymer ?
#
loop_
_entity_poly.entity_id
_entity_poly.type
_entity_poly.pdbx_seq_one_letter_code
_entity_poly.pdbx_strand_id
1 'polypeptide(L)'
;MLPPEAAARVRRFYLYQGASSFAIWIPFWALWIRGNLGSDFEFTLVDVAFWVGLLVFQLPVGVIADRYGRKRTIVLSEVFRSAGILGYGLATTFSWFVVANVVWSLGAAFSIGTSSYLYETLLEAGHESEFPRYIGRNTMIQLLSNAAGSFAGGLFVQALGDLRLTLFVGAGLNLLAVLTALTFAEPRIERMTEPTYAQQLRQGLRVVRRREGVALLIGLEVFLGVTLYVMAIYRPLYFRLLGLTDAQIALSISGFLVVAAVWSAFAGWISRVLGEFGTIALMVLMASAAFFGMYGGGVFPGAVLFQVPIYVVWSLQPALTTAYLNRRLEPGQRATVLSMGAFAYTLALVIMEPAAGLLTTSTGILNLGLFLGLLTFVPCAYILARWRTTVAPWPAVTPLPSRLIASGRVSRFHRLLERMSRLRP
;
A
#
# COMPACT_ATOMS: atom_id res chain seq x y z
N MET A 1 11.01 0.13 -28.95
CA MET A 1 10.68 -1.25 -28.52
C MET A 1 11.89 -1.82 -27.79
N LEU A 2 11.65 -2.52 -26.67
CA LEU A 2 12.76 -3.16 -25.94
C LEU A 2 13.48 -4.18 -26.83
N PRO A 3 14.81 -4.31 -26.68
CA PRO A 3 15.57 -5.44 -27.25
C PRO A 3 14.97 -6.78 -26.79
N PRO A 4 15.03 -7.83 -27.63
CA PRO A 4 14.39 -9.13 -27.35
C PRO A 4 14.75 -9.72 -25.98
N GLU A 5 16.02 -9.61 -25.57
CA GLU A 5 16.49 -10.10 -24.27
C GLU A 5 15.86 -9.31 -23.08
N ALA A 6 15.85 -8.00 -23.16
CA ALA A 6 15.24 -7.15 -22.13
C ALA A 6 13.72 -7.38 -22.07
N ALA A 7 13.06 -7.53 -23.21
CA ALA A 7 11.63 -7.88 -23.26
C ALA A 7 11.33 -9.23 -22.60
N ALA A 8 12.21 -10.24 -22.81
CA ALA A 8 12.09 -11.54 -22.16
C ALA A 8 12.29 -11.45 -20.64
N ARG A 9 13.27 -10.65 -20.16
CA ARG A 9 13.49 -10.41 -18.72
C ARG A 9 12.27 -9.71 -18.07
N VAL A 10 11.73 -8.67 -18.72
CA VAL A 10 10.52 -7.96 -18.23
C VAL A 10 9.31 -8.90 -18.21
N ARG A 11 9.12 -9.76 -19.21
CA ARG A 11 8.04 -10.75 -19.22
C ARG A 11 8.18 -11.75 -18.06
N ARG A 12 9.39 -12.27 -17.80
CA ARG A 12 9.65 -13.14 -16.63
C ARG A 12 9.37 -12.41 -15.30
N PHE A 13 9.74 -11.14 -15.21
CA PHE A 13 9.45 -10.31 -14.06
C PHE A 13 7.93 -10.18 -13.82
N TYR A 14 7.13 -9.97 -14.86
CA TYR A 14 5.68 -9.91 -14.73
C TYR A 14 5.05 -11.26 -14.34
N LEU A 15 5.57 -12.37 -14.86
CA LEU A 15 5.15 -13.72 -14.43
C LEU A 15 5.47 -13.94 -12.95
N TYR A 16 6.66 -13.56 -12.52
CA TYR A 16 7.05 -13.59 -11.11
C TYR A 16 6.09 -12.76 -10.25
N GLN A 17 5.81 -11.53 -10.64
CA GLN A 17 4.92 -10.65 -9.89
C GLN A 17 3.49 -11.19 -9.84
N GLY A 18 3.01 -11.78 -10.92
CA GLY A 18 1.73 -12.48 -10.94
C GLY A 18 1.68 -13.63 -9.94
N ALA A 19 2.70 -14.49 -9.95
CA ALA A 19 2.80 -15.63 -9.04
C ALA A 19 2.94 -15.20 -7.57
N SER A 20 3.84 -14.24 -7.28
CA SER A 20 4.07 -13.70 -5.94
C SER A 20 2.83 -13.01 -5.35
N SER A 21 2.00 -12.39 -6.19
CA SER A 21 0.80 -11.66 -5.77
C SER A 21 -0.48 -12.51 -5.80
N PHE A 22 -0.43 -13.75 -6.30
CA PHE A 22 -1.59 -14.66 -6.30
C PHE A 22 -1.76 -15.31 -4.93
N ALA A 23 -2.29 -14.54 -3.98
CA ALA A 23 -2.32 -14.89 -2.58
C ALA A 23 -3.74 -15.26 -2.11
N ILE A 24 -4.08 -16.55 -2.16
CA ILE A 24 -5.39 -17.09 -1.77
C ILE A 24 -5.69 -16.93 -0.27
N TRP A 25 -4.67 -16.71 0.55
CA TRP A 25 -4.72 -16.63 2.00
C TRP A 25 -4.97 -15.21 2.54
N ILE A 26 -4.79 -14.16 1.73
CA ILE A 26 -4.93 -12.76 2.17
C ILE A 26 -6.29 -12.46 2.83
N PRO A 27 -7.45 -12.93 2.37
CA PRO A 27 -8.71 -12.66 3.06
C PRO A 27 -8.81 -13.32 4.43
N PHE A 28 -7.98 -14.32 4.74
CA PHE A 28 -8.20 -15.24 5.85
C PHE A 28 -7.14 -15.22 6.94
N TRP A 29 -5.92 -14.73 6.66
CA TRP A 29 -4.81 -14.76 7.62
C TRP A 29 -5.14 -14.03 8.94
N ALA A 30 -5.79 -12.87 8.87
CA ALA A 30 -6.20 -12.13 10.05
C ALA A 30 -7.27 -12.88 10.85
N LEU A 31 -8.23 -13.53 10.17
CA LEU A 31 -9.25 -14.36 10.79
C LEU A 31 -8.64 -15.59 11.48
N TRP A 32 -7.66 -16.23 10.83
CA TRP A 32 -6.95 -17.37 11.39
C TRP A 32 -6.13 -16.98 12.62
N ILE A 33 -5.29 -15.96 12.53
CA ILE A 33 -4.47 -15.53 13.66
C ILE A 33 -5.36 -15.09 14.81
N ARG A 34 -6.33 -14.19 14.57
CA ARG A 34 -7.22 -13.69 15.63
C ARG A 34 -8.06 -14.81 16.25
N GLY A 35 -8.49 -15.81 15.47
CA GLY A 35 -9.23 -16.97 15.95
C GLY A 35 -8.46 -17.87 16.92
N ASN A 36 -7.11 -17.81 16.91
CA ASN A 36 -6.23 -18.57 17.80
C ASN A 36 -5.68 -17.72 18.97
N LEU A 37 -6.06 -16.44 19.07
CA LEU A 37 -5.58 -15.50 20.10
C LEU A 37 -6.74 -15.03 21.00
N GLY A 38 -6.40 -14.61 22.22
CA GLY A 38 -7.38 -14.21 23.22
C GLY A 38 -7.99 -12.83 22.97
N SER A 39 -7.29 -11.94 22.29
CA SER A 39 -7.70 -10.54 22.12
C SER A 39 -7.26 -9.93 20.79
N ASP A 40 -7.90 -8.82 20.40
CA ASP A 40 -7.47 -8.02 19.25
C ASP A 40 -6.12 -7.32 19.54
N PHE A 41 -5.83 -7.07 20.81
CA PHE A 41 -4.52 -6.53 21.21
C PHE A 41 -3.39 -7.50 20.92
N GLU A 42 -3.54 -8.78 21.28
CA GLU A 42 -2.54 -9.81 20.92
C GLU A 42 -2.38 -9.93 19.40
N PHE A 43 -3.48 -9.88 18.64
CA PHE A 43 -3.45 -9.90 17.18
C PHE A 43 -2.62 -8.74 16.62
N THR A 44 -2.81 -7.52 17.11
CA THR A 44 -2.03 -6.36 16.64
C THR A 44 -0.57 -6.45 17.07
N LEU A 45 -0.25 -7.00 18.25
CA LEU A 45 1.15 -7.21 18.64
C LEU A 45 1.87 -8.23 17.74
N VAL A 46 1.15 -9.25 17.24
CA VAL A 46 1.70 -10.15 16.21
C VAL A 46 2.04 -9.37 14.94
N ASP A 47 1.17 -8.47 14.47
CA ASP A 47 1.44 -7.68 13.25
C ASP A 47 2.56 -6.63 13.48
N VAL A 48 2.62 -6.02 14.66
CA VAL A 48 3.72 -5.12 15.06
C VAL A 48 5.07 -5.83 14.98
N ALA A 49 5.15 -7.13 15.28
CA ALA A 49 6.41 -7.87 15.13
C ALA A 49 6.92 -7.88 13.69
N PHE A 50 6.02 -7.84 12.69
CA PHE A 50 6.40 -7.66 11.28
C PHE A 50 7.05 -6.30 11.04
N TRP A 51 6.44 -5.20 11.52
CA TRP A 51 6.95 -3.85 11.31
C TRP A 51 8.27 -3.61 12.02
N VAL A 52 8.41 -4.10 13.25
CA VAL A 52 9.68 -4.05 14.00
C VAL A 52 10.75 -4.88 13.28
N GLY A 53 10.41 -6.09 12.86
CA GLY A 53 11.33 -6.93 12.09
C GLY A 53 11.76 -6.25 10.79
N LEU A 54 10.84 -5.62 10.07
CA LEU A 54 11.14 -4.88 8.84
C LEU A 54 12.14 -3.75 9.11
N LEU A 55 11.94 -2.94 10.16
CA LEU A 55 12.87 -1.88 10.55
C LEU A 55 14.27 -2.41 10.86
N VAL A 56 14.36 -3.54 11.56
CA VAL A 56 15.63 -4.18 11.92
C VAL A 56 16.34 -4.77 10.70
N PHE A 57 15.60 -5.47 9.84
CA PHE A 57 16.19 -6.22 8.73
C PHE A 57 16.50 -5.37 7.50
N GLN A 58 15.82 -4.24 7.28
CA GLN A 58 16.08 -3.37 6.12
C GLN A 58 17.55 -2.96 5.99
N LEU A 59 18.22 -2.70 7.10
CA LEU A 59 19.62 -2.28 7.11
C LEU A 59 20.58 -3.38 6.63
N PRO A 60 20.63 -4.58 7.26
CA PRO A 60 21.53 -5.63 6.83
C PRO A 60 21.19 -6.18 5.45
N VAL A 61 19.90 -6.22 5.09
CA VAL A 61 19.44 -6.71 3.79
C VAL A 61 19.87 -5.77 2.65
N GLY A 62 19.88 -4.45 2.86
CA GLY A 62 20.41 -3.50 1.87
C GLY A 62 21.86 -3.82 1.50
N VAL A 63 22.73 -4.03 2.50
CA VAL A 63 24.14 -4.42 2.30
C VAL A 63 24.26 -5.78 1.57
N ILE A 64 23.41 -6.74 1.92
CA ILE A 64 23.36 -8.04 1.28
C ILE A 64 22.95 -7.90 -0.19
N ALA A 65 21.93 -7.07 -0.48
CA ALA A 65 21.45 -6.83 -1.84
C ALA A 65 22.52 -6.23 -2.74
N ASP A 66 23.30 -5.29 -2.23
CA ASP A 66 24.36 -4.66 -2.98
C ASP A 66 25.55 -5.61 -3.25
N ARG A 67 25.85 -6.49 -2.29
CA ARG A 67 26.95 -7.44 -2.41
C ARG A 67 26.62 -8.68 -3.27
N TYR A 68 25.41 -9.23 -3.11
CA TYR A 68 25.04 -10.52 -3.70
C TYR A 68 24.13 -10.44 -4.92
N GLY A 69 23.62 -9.24 -5.23
CA GLY A 69 22.82 -8.99 -6.43
C GLY A 69 21.31 -9.08 -6.21
N ARG A 70 20.56 -8.53 -7.17
CA ARG A 70 19.10 -8.40 -7.11
C ARG A 70 18.38 -9.74 -7.23
N LYS A 71 18.85 -10.62 -8.13
CA LYS A 71 18.27 -11.96 -8.30
C LYS A 71 18.24 -12.75 -6.98
N ARG A 72 19.39 -12.82 -6.29
CA ARG A 72 19.49 -13.60 -5.05
C ARG A 72 18.60 -13.03 -3.94
N THR A 73 18.52 -11.72 -3.83
CA THR A 73 17.64 -11.08 -2.84
C THR A 73 16.17 -11.34 -3.12
N ILE A 74 15.74 -11.30 -4.40
CA ILE A 74 14.36 -11.63 -4.79
C ILE A 74 14.05 -13.11 -4.48
N VAL A 75 14.95 -14.03 -4.76
CA VAL A 75 14.77 -15.45 -4.43
C VAL A 75 14.64 -15.64 -2.90
N LEU A 76 15.54 -15.03 -2.12
CA LEU A 76 15.47 -15.09 -0.65
C LEU A 76 14.19 -14.47 -0.11
N SER A 77 13.74 -13.35 -0.70
CA SER A 77 12.45 -12.74 -0.35
C SER A 77 11.31 -13.76 -0.42
N GLU A 78 11.17 -14.45 -1.53
CA GLU A 78 10.06 -15.39 -1.72
C GLU A 78 10.20 -16.66 -0.87
N VAL A 79 11.42 -17.12 -0.62
CA VAL A 79 11.67 -18.25 0.30
C VAL A 79 11.23 -17.90 1.72
N PHE A 80 11.64 -16.74 2.25
CA PHE A 80 11.23 -16.32 3.59
C PHE A 80 9.74 -15.98 3.66
N ARG A 81 9.15 -15.43 2.61
CA ARG A 81 7.71 -15.19 2.54
C ARG A 81 6.93 -16.51 2.55
N SER A 82 7.32 -17.51 1.76
CA SER A 82 6.74 -18.84 1.79
C SER A 82 6.85 -19.49 3.17
N ALA A 83 8.03 -19.39 3.79
CA ALA A 83 8.27 -19.92 5.13
C ALA A 83 7.40 -19.21 6.19
N GLY A 84 7.23 -17.88 6.10
CA GLY A 84 6.35 -17.11 7.00
C GLY A 84 4.89 -17.51 6.84
N ILE A 85 4.38 -17.64 5.60
CA ILE A 85 3.00 -18.06 5.33
C ILE A 85 2.77 -19.50 5.86
N LEU A 86 3.71 -20.41 5.61
CA LEU A 86 3.68 -21.76 6.17
C LEU A 86 3.69 -21.72 7.70
N GLY A 87 4.51 -20.86 8.29
CA GLY A 87 4.58 -20.61 9.72
C GLY A 87 3.25 -20.19 10.29
N TYR A 88 2.48 -19.30 9.63
CA TYR A 88 1.12 -18.95 10.07
C TYR A 88 0.18 -20.16 10.09
N GLY A 89 0.25 -21.02 9.08
CA GLY A 89 -0.56 -22.23 9.05
C GLY A 89 -0.20 -23.22 10.15
N LEU A 90 1.07 -23.27 10.58
CA LEU A 90 1.53 -24.17 11.66
C LEU A 90 1.33 -23.58 13.06
N ALA A 91 1.29 -22.26 13.18
CA ALA A 91 1.18 -21.56 14.45
C ALA A 91 -0.21 -21.70 15.07
N THR A 92 -0.24 -21.90 16.39
CA THR A 92 -1.46 -21.96 17.22
C THR A 92 -1.33 -21.14 18.49
N THR A 93 -0.17 -20.54 18.75
CA THR A 93 0.10 -19.72 19.93
C THR A 93 0.66 -18.37 19.54
N PHE A 94 0.50 -17.37 20.41
CA PHE A 94 1.02 -16.01 20.22
C PHE A 94 2.50 -16.02 19.80
N SER A 95 3.36 -16.71 20.54
CA SER A 95 4.80 -16.73 20.27
C SER A 95 5.15 -17.30 18.89
N TRP A 96 4.43 -18.36 18.46
CA TRP A 96 4.64 -18.93 17.14
C TRP A 96 4.17 -18.02 16.01
N PHE A 97 3.07 -17.29 16.19
CA PHE A 97 2.64 -16.26 15.24
C PHE A 97 3.65 -15.12 15.15
N VAL A 98 4.23 -14.67 16.26
CA VAL A 98 5.31 -13.67 16.28
C VAL A 98 6.51 -14.18 15.48
N VAL A 99 6.96 -15.42 15.70
CA VAL A 99 8.07 -16.00 14.93
C VAL A 99 7.76 -16.05 13.44
N ALA A 100 6.58 -16.48 13.06
CA ALA A 100 6.15 -16.52 11.65
C ALA A 100 6.16 -15.11 11.02
N ASN A 101 5.70 -14.09 11.76
CA ASN A 101 5.72 -12.69 11.32
C ASN A 101 7.13 -12.13 11.16
N VAL A 102 8.04 -12.46 12.09
CA VAL A 102 9.47 -12.07 11.98
C VAL A 102 10.11 -12.72 10.76
N VAL A 103 9.83 -14.00 10.49
CA VAL A 103 10.32 -14.68 9.27
C VAL A 103 9.74 -14.02 8.01
N TRP A 104 8.45 -13.67 8.01
CA TRP A 104 7.87 -12.95 6.89
C TRP A 104 8.48 -11.56 6.72
N SER A 105 8.71 -10.80 7.78
CA SER A 105 9.32 -9.47 7.72
C SER A 105 10.71 -9.49 7.09
N LEU A 106 11.47 -10.57 7.33
CA LEU A 106 12.75 -10.79 6.66
C LEU A 106 12.56 -10.94 5.14
N GLY A 107 11.55 -11.71 4.72
CA GLY A 107 11.16 -11.80 3.30
C GLY A 107 10.77 -10.45 2.72
N ALA A 108 9.98 -9.66 3.44
CA ALA A 108 9.59 -8.31 3.03
C ALA A 108 10.80 -7.36 2.91
N ALA A 109 11.76 -7.43 3.82
CA ALA A 109 13.00 -6.67 3.73
C ALA A 109 13.79 -6.99 2.44
N PHE A 110 13.92 -8.27 2.08
CA PHE A 110 14.56 -8.67 0.83
C PHE A 110 13.80 -8.24 -0.42
N SER A 111 12.48 -7.99 -0.35
CA SER A 111 11.66 -7.59 -1.49
C SER A 111 11.86 -6.13 -1.94
N ILE A 112 12.49 -5.29 -1.11
CA ILE A 112 12.73 -3.87 -1.39
C ILE A 112 13.48 -3.68 -2.72
N GLY A 113 14.39 -4.60 -3.07
CA GLY A 113 15.14 -4.58 -4.32
C GLY A 113 14.36 -4.99 -5.58
N THR A 114 13.09 -5.40 -5.46
CA THR A 114 12.32 -5.95 -6.59
C THR A 114 12.03 -4.89 -7.67
N SER A 115 11.65 -3.68 -7.28
CA SER A 115 11.45 -2.57 -8.23
C SER A 115 12.76 -2.11 -8.85
N SER A 116 13.86 -2.18 -8.10
CA SER A 116 15.20 -1.87 -8.60
C SER A 116 15.64 -2.84 -9.70
N TYR A 117 15.32 -4.14 -9.59
CA TYR A 117 15.58 -5.11 -10.65
C TYR A 117 14.93 -4.72 -11.98
N LEU A 118 13.66 -4.29 -11.95
CA LEU A 118 12.96 -3.82 -13.16
C LEU A 118 13.61 -2.55 -13.71
N TYR A 119 13.93 -1.58 -12.85
CA TYR A 119 14.60 -0.34 -13.24
C TYR A 119 15.97 -0.62 -13.86
N GLU A 120 16.81 -1.42 -13.21
CA GLU A 120 18.15 -1.80 -13.67
C GLU A 120 18.08 -2.57 -15.01
N THR A 121 17.07 -3.42 -15.20
CA THR A 121 16.87 -4.12 -16.50
C THR A 121 16.53 -3.16 -17.62
N LEU A 122 15.72 -2.12 -17.35
CA LEU A 122 15.38 -1.10 -18.34
C LEU A 122 16.57 -0.17 -18.62
N LEU A 123 17.33 0.17 -17.58
CA LEU A 123 18.53 1.01 -17.69
C LEU A 123 19.62 0.32 -18.55
N GLU A 124 19.88 -0.98 -18.32
CA GLU A 124 20.80 -1.80 -19.15
C GLU A 124 20.37 -1.81 -20.63
N ALA A 125 19.06 -1.71 -20.89
CA ALA A 125 18.49 -1.66 -22.23
C ALA A 125 18.40 -0.22 -22.83
N GLY A 126 18.76 0.84 -22.09
CA GLY A 126 18.63 2.23 -22.52
C GLY A 126 17.19 2.75 -22.56
N HIS A 127 16.30 2.16 -21.76
CA HIS A 127 14.85 2.46 -21.71
C HIS A 127 14.37 2.91 -20.32
N GLU A 128 15.24 3.46 -19.47
CA GLU A 128 14.93 3.90 -18.10
C GLU A 128 13.82 4.96 -18.06
N SER A 129 13.70 5.79 -19.10
CA SER A 129 12.64 6.81 -19.21
C SER A 129 11.23 6.21 -19.27
N GLU A 130 11.11 4.93 -19.69
CA GLU A 130 9.85 4.21 -19.74
C GLU A 130 9.49 3.51 -18.40
N PHE A 131 10.36 3.55 -17.39
CA PHE A 131 10.13 2.89 -16.09
C PHE A 131 8.75 3.18 -15.49
N PRO A 132 8.21 4.43 -15.52
CA PRO A 132 6.88 4.69 -14.98
C PRO A 132 5.76 3.87 -15.64
N ARG A 133 5.90 3.57 -16.93
CA ARG A 133 4.94 2.73 -17.67
C ARG A 133 5.03 1.28 -17.25
N TYR A 134 6.24 0.76 -17.08
CA TYR A 134 6.47 -0.65 -16.71
C TYR A 134 6.10 -0.92 -15.27
N ILE A 135 6.42 -0.01 -14.33
CA ILE A 135 6.04 -0.16 -12.93
C ILE A 135 4.52 -0.02 -12.73
N GLY A 136 3.85 0.85 -13.52
CA GLY A 136 2.40 0.94 -13.52
C GLY A 136 1.72 -0.36 -13.95
N ARG A 137 2.24 -1.03 -14.99
CA ARG A 137 1.78 -2.37 -15.39
C ARG A 137 2.02 -3.42 -14.30
N ASN A 138 3.17 -3.34 -13.64
CA ASN A 138 3.48 -4.21 -12.51
C ASN A 138 2.44 -4.08 -11.40
N THR A 139 2.11 -2.86 -10.98
CA THR A 139 1.08 -2.59 -9.98
C THR A 139 -0.29 -3.16 -10.40
N MET A 140 -0.66 -3.02 -11.67
CA MET A 140 -1.90 -3.59 -12.19
C MET A 140 -1.89 -5.13 -12.10
N ILE A 141 -0.79 -5.78 -12.49
CA ILE A 141 -0.62 -7.23 -12.38
C ILE A 141 -0.74 -7.67 -10.92
N GLN A 142 -0.09 -6.98 -9.98
CA GLN A 142 -0.18 -7.28 -8.56
C GLN A 142 -1.62 -7.21 -8.03
N LEU A 143 -2.33 -6.13 -8.33
CA LEU A 143 -3.71 -5.94 -7.87
C LEU A 143 -4.67 -6.99 -8.46
N LEU A 144 -4.56 -7.25 -9.76
CA LEU A 144 -5.42 -8.25 -10.43
C LEU A 144 -5.09 -9.68 -9.97
N SER A 145 -3.81 -10.02 -9.79
CA SER A 145 -3.41 -11.32 -9.25
C SER A 145 -3.87 -11.51 -7.82
N ASN A 146 -3.77 -10.46 -6.99
CA ASN A 146 -4.31 -10.47 -5.63
C ASN A 146 -5.84 -10.63 -5.62
N ALA A 147 -6.55 -9.95 -6.52
CA ALA A 147 -8.00 -10.11 -6.67
C ALA A 147 -8.36 -11.54 -7.07
N ALA A 148 -7.67 -12.08 -8.07
CA ALA A 148 -7.89 -13.46 -8.53
C ALA A 148 -7.54 -14.49 -7.42
N GLY A 149 -6.44 -14.29 -6.71
CA GLY A 149 -6.05 -15.12 -5.57
C GLY A 149 -7.09 -15.07 -4.43
N SER A 150 -7.53 -13.87 -4.05
CA SER A 150 -8.59 -13.70 -3.04
C SER A 150 -9.89 -14.38 -3.44
N PHE A 151 -10.31 -14.24 -4.71
CA PHE A 151 -11.49 -14.91 -5.23
C PHE A 151 -11.35 -16.43 -5.19
N ALA A 152 -10.22 -16.96 -5.69
CA ALA A 152 -9.93 -18.39 -5.66
C ALA A 152 -9.88 -18.93 -4.22
N GLY A 153 -9.29 -18.16 -3.29
CA GLY A 153 -9.29 -18.49 -1.86
C GLY A 153 -10.70 -18.60 -1.26
N GLY A 154 -11.61 -17.69 -1.67
CA GLY A 154 -13.02 -17.75 -1.26
C GLY A 154 -13.72 -19.02 -1.73
N LEU A 155 -13.54 -19.41 -2.98
CA LEU A 155 -14.07 -20.68 -3.52
C LEU A 155 -13.46 -21.89 -2.81
N PHE A 156 -12.16 -21.84 -2.52
CA PHE A 156 -11.45 -22.91 -1.82
C PHE A 156 -11.98 -23.12 -0.40
N VAL A 157 -12.17 -22.03 0.37
CA VAL A 157 -12.73 -22.12 1.72
C VAL A 157 -14.19 -22.55 1.70
N GLN A 158 -14.97 -22.09 0.72
CA GLN A 158 -16.35 -22.54 0.54
C GLN A 158 -16.45 -24.05 0.30
N ALA A 159 -15.49 -24.62 -0.43
CA ALA A 159 -15.47 -26.05 -0.74
C ALA A 159 -14.96 -26.92 0.40
N LEU A 160 -13.96 -26.46 1.15
CA LEU A 160 -13.24 -27.28 2.14
C LEU A 160 -13.51 -26.90 3.60
N GLY A 161 -14.06 -25.69 3.86
CA GLY A 161 -14.45 -25.26 5.21
C GLY A 161 -13.29 -24.92 6.16
N ASP A 162 -12.03 -24.90 5.69
CA ASP A 162 -10.87 -24.69 6.55
C ASP A 162 -9.99 -23.53 6.06
N LEU A 163 -9.93 -22.46 6.86
CA LEU A 163 -9.10 -21.28 6.59
C LEU A 163 -7.59 -21.60 6.58
N ARG A 164 -7.17 -22.52 7.44
CA ARG A 164 -5.78 -22.93 7.62
C ARG A 164 -5.18 -23.51 6.34
N LEU A 165 -5.98 -24.27 5.60
CA LEU A 165 -5.54 -24.86 4.33
C LEU A 165 -5.17 -23.81 3.29
N THR A 166 -5.78 -22.61 3.33
CA THR A 166 -5.41 -21.51 2.42
C THR A 166 -3.98 -21.02 2.64
N LEU A 167 -3.48 -21.09 3.88
CA LEU A 167 -2.10 -20.73 4.22
C LEU A 167 -1.12 -21.78 3.69
N PHE A 168 -1.40 -23.07 3.86
CA PHE A 168 -0.55 -24.15 3.33
C PHE A 168 -0.49 -24.14 1.80
N VAL A 169 -1.63 -24.04 1.15
CA VAL A 169 -1.71 -23.96 -0.31
C VAL A 169 -1.08 -22.64 -0.79
N GLY A 170 -1.31 -21.54 -0.09
CA GLY A 170 -0.71 -20.25 -0.39
C GLY A 170 0.81 -20.26 -0.30
N ALA A 171 1.39 -20.91 0.72
CA ALA A 171 2.83 -21.11 0.83
C ALA A 171 3.38 -21.93 -0.35
N GLY A 172 2.66 -23.01 -0.74
CA GLY A 172 3.01 -23.82 -1.90
C GLY A 172 2.94 -23.05 -3.23
N LEU A 173 1.88 -22.27 -3.44
CA LEU A 173 1.74 -21.43 -4.63
C LEU A 173 2.83 -20.35 -4.71
N ASN A 174 3.24 -19.78 -3.57
CA ASN A 174 4.32 -18.80 -3.55
C ASN A 174 5.68 -19.40 -3.98
N LEU A 175 5.88 -20.72 -3.88
CA LEU A 175 7.06 -21.39 -4.46
C LEU A 175 7.12 -21.23 -5.98
N LEU A 176 6.01 -21.02 -6.68
CA LEU A 176 6.03 -20.69 -8.11
C LEU A 176 6.75 -19.36 -8.37
N ALA A 177 6.62 -18.39 -7.45
CA ALA A 177 7.37 -17.15 -7.51
C ALA A 177 8.88 -17.40 -7.29
N VAL A 178 9.25 -18.28 -6.35
CA VAL A 178 10.65 -18.71 -6.15
C VAL A 178 11.20 -19.32 -7.45
N LEU A 179 10.50 -20.29 -8.04
CA LEU A 179 10.92 -20.94 -9.28
C LEU A 179 11.07 -19.94 -10.43
N THR A 180 10.16 -18.99 -10.54
CA THR A 180 10.23 -17.94 -11.56
C THR A 180 11.41 -17.00 -11.31
N ALA A 181 11.64 -16.58 -10.06
CA ALA A 181 12.78 -15.73 -9.68
C ALA A 181 14.14 -16.39 -9.94
N LEU A 182 14.25 -17.73 -9.81
CA LEU A 182 15.46 -18.48 -10.15
C LEU A 182 15.84 -18.36 -11.63
N THR A 183 14.87 -18.08 -12.52
CA THR A 183 15.13 -17.87 -13.96
C THR A 183 15.63 -16.47 -14.31
N PHE A 184 15.72 -15.55 -13.33
CA PHE A 184 16.17 -14.19 -13.58
C PHE A 184 17.66 -14.16 -13.95
N ALA A 185 18.02 -13.23 -14.84
CA ALA A 185 19.41 -12.87 -15.11
C ALA A 185 19.75 -11.63 -14.25
N GLU A 186 20.91 -11.63 -13.62
CA GLU A 186 21.38 -10.47 -12.86
C GLU A 186 21.66 -9.28 -13.80
N PRO A 187 21.15 -8.06 -13.55
CA PRO A 187 21.48 -6.87 -14.32
C PRO A 187 22.98 -6.53 -14.19
N ARG A 188 23.61 -6.17 -15.30
CA ARG A 188 25.04 -5.82 -15.37
C ARG A 188 25.22 -4.32 -15.26
N ILE A 189 25.08 -3.77 -14.05
CA ILE A 189 25.22 -2.34 -13.79
C ILE A 189 26.27 -2.12 -12.71
N GLU A 190 27.15 -1.13 -12.90
CA GLU A 190 28.02 -0.64 -11.84
C GLU A 190 27.18 0.00 -10.74
N ARG A 191 27.27 -0.57 -9.54
CA ARG A 191 26.52 -0.09 -8.39
C ARG A 191 27.30 1.01 -7.69
N MET A 192 26.73 2.18 -7.60
CA MET A 192 27.26 3.26 -6.78
C MET A 192 27.08 2.92 -5.31
N THR A 193 28.09 3.19 -4.50
CA THR A 193 28.01 3.04 -3.05
C THR A 193 27.01 4.06 -2.51
N GLU A 194 25.89 3.57 -2.01
CA GLU A 194 24.87 4.43 -1.39
C GLU A 194 25.32 4.87 0.03
N PRO A 195 24.93 6.08 0.47
CA PRO A 195 25.19 6.53 1.82
C PRO A 195 24.50 5.64 2.84
N THR A 196 25.11 5.49 4.02
CA THR A 196 24.54 4.69 5.11
C THR A 196 23.14 5.17 5.50
N TYR A 197 22.24 4.26 5.82
CA TYR A 197 20.85 4.57 6.22
C TYR A 197 20.76 5.65 7.31
N ALA A 198 21.65 5.60 8.32
CA ALA A 198 21.70 6.64 9.35
C ALA A 198 22.05 8.03 8.79
N GLN A 199 22.91 8.09 7.77
CA GLN A 199 23.24 9.34 7.06
C GLN A 199 22.04 9.80 6.23
N GLN A 200 21.38 8.89 5.52
CA GLN A 200 20.14 9.19 4.78
C GLN A 200 19.06 9.73 5.73
N LEU A 201 18.83 9.07 6.87
CA LEU A 201 17.84 9.50 7.86
C LEU A 201 18.13 10.91 8.41
N ARG A 202 19.39 11.20 8.76
CA ARG A 202 19.78 12.55 9.21
C ARG A 202 19.63 13.62 8.13
N GLN A 203 19.97 13.30 6.90
CA GLN A 203 19.81 14.22 5.76
C GLN A 203 18.32 14.43 5.46
N GLY A 204 17.49 13.37 5.44
CA GLY A 204 16.06 13.45 5.27
C GLY A 204 15.39 14.33 6.32
N LEU A 205 15.73 14.12 7.61
CA LEU A 205 15.20 14.94 8.70
C LEU A 205 15.55 16.43 8.54
N ARG A 206 16.73 16.74 8.04
CA ARG A 206 17.14 18.13 7.77
C ARG A 206 16.32 18.76 6.64
N VAL A 207 16.02 18.01 5.56
CA VAL A 207 15.20 18.48 4.45
C VAL A 207 13.76 18.69 4.91
N VAL A 208 13.18 17.73 5.63
CA VAL A 208 11.82 17.80 6.16
C VAL A 208 11.63 19.00 7.08
N ARG A 209 12.58 19.25 7.99
CA ARG A 209 12.52 20.41 8.92
C ARG A 209 12.61 21.76 8.19
N ARG A 210 13.26 21.81 7.03
CA ARG A 210 13.47 23.07 6.28
C ARG A 210 12.41 23.34 5.24
N ARG A 211 11.63 22.34 4.81
CA ARG A 211 10.63 22.45 3.74
C ARG A 211 9.26 22.02 4.25
N GLU A 212 8.47 22.97 4.71
CA GLU A 212 7.15 22.71 5.30
C GLU A 212 6.24 21.87 4.38
N GLY A 213 6.20 22.16 3.08
CA GLY A 213 5.40 21.37 2.13
C GLY A 213 5.81 19.89 2.03
N VAL A 214 7.10 19.59 2.27
CA VAL A 214 7.59 18.19 2.34
C VAL A 214 7.12 17.54 3.65
N ALA A 215 7.23 18.27 4.77
CA ALA A 215 6.77 17.79 6.07
C ALA A 215 5.27 17.49 6.07
N LEU A 216 4.45 18.37 5.48
CA LEU A 216 3.00 18.18 5.36
C LEU A 216 2.64 16.96 4.52
N LEU A 217 3.35 16.69 3.41
CA LEU A 217 3.13 15.50 2.58
C LEU A 217 3.51 14.22 3.29
N ILE A 218 4.62 14.19 4.03
CA ILE A 218 5.01 13.04 4.85
C ILE A 218 3.98 12.82 5.96
N GLY A 219 3.53 13.88 6.62
CA GLY A 219 2.46 13.79 7.62
C GLY A 219 1.17 13.22 7.03
N LEU A 220 0.78 13.68 5.83
CA LEU A 220 -0.37 13.12 5.11
C LEU A 220 -0.19 11.63 4.81
N GLU A 221 0.97 11.24 4.31
CA GLU A 221 1.30 9.83 4.00
C GLU A 221 1.21 8.96 5.25
N VAL A 222 1.72 9.45 6.38
CA VAL A 222 1.68 8.73 7.66
C VAL A 222 0.25 8.59 8.15
N PHE A 223 -0.48 9.68 8.37
CA PHE A 223 -1.82 9.61 8.98
C PHE A 223 -2.83 8.89 8.09
N LEU A 224 -2.84 9.20 6.79
CA LEU A 224 -3.75 8.53 5.87
C LEU A 224 -3.35 7.08 5.63
N GLY A 225 -2.06 6.82 5.40
CA GLY A 225 -1.56 5.46 5.14
C GLY A 225 -1.74 4.52 6.32
N VAL A 226 -1.44 4.98 7.56
CA VAL A 226 -1.60 4.18 8.78
C VAL A 226 -3.05 3.78 9.00
N THR A 227 -4.00 4.72 8.85
CA THR A 227 -5.43 4.42 9.05
C THR A 227 -5.97 3.47 8.00
N LEU A 228 -5.53 3.61 6.75
CA LEU A 228 -5.88 2.68 5.66
C LEU A 228 -5.32 1.27 5.94
N TYR A 229 -4.09 1.18 6.44
CA TYR A 229 -3.46 -0.11 6.76
C TYR A 229 -4.12 -0.79 7.96
N VAL A 230 -4.33 -0.07 9.07
CA VAL A 230 -5.02 -0.62 10.24
C VAL A 230 -6.40 -1.14 9.85
N MET A 231 -7.14 -0.41 9.00
CA MET A 231 -8.40 -0.93 8.49
C MET A 231 -8.20 -2.18 7.62
N ALA A 232 -7.12 -2.27 6.86
CA ALA A 232 -6.88 -3.43 5.99
C ALA A 232 -6.73 -4.73 6.79
N ILE A 233 -6.03 -4.69 7.93
CA ILE A 233 -5.86 -5.88 8.81
C ILE A 233 -7.15 -6.22 9.57
N TYR A 234 -7.94 -5.23 9.96
CA TYR A 234 -9.21 -5.45 10.66
C TYR A 234 -10.40 -5.76 9.75
N ARG A 235 -10.28 -5.52 8.45
CA ARG A 235 -11.39 -5.67 7.49
C ARG A 235 -12.05 -7.05 7.48
N PRO A 236 -11.30 -8.17 7.43
CA PRO A 236 -11.92 -9.48 7.48
C PRO A 236 -12.70 -9.72 8.79
N LEU A 237 -12.15 -9.24 9.91
CA LEU A 237 -12.79 -9.32 11.24
C LEU A 237 -14.07 -8.48 11.29
N TYR A 238 -14.03 -7.26 10.75
CA TYR A 238 -15.18 -6.38 10.63
C TYR A 238 -16.29 -7.01 9.77
N PHE A 239 -15.95 -7.59 8.62
CA PHE A 239 -16.93 -8.28 7.76
C PHE A 239 -17.53 -9.51 8.43
N ARG A 240 -16.74 -10.26 9.18
CA ARG A 240 -17.26 -11.37 9.98
C ARG A 240 -18.23 -10.91 11.05
N LEU A 241 -17.94 -9.79 11.72
CA LEU A 241 -18.86 -9.19 12.69
C LEU A 241 -20.20 -8.78 12.06
N LEU A 242 -20.18 -8.36 10.79
CA LEU A 242 -21.39 -8.04 10.01
C LEU A 242 -22.15 -9.28 9.51
N GLY A 243 -21.69 -10.50 9.84
CA GLY A 243 -22.32 -11.75 9.47
C GLY A 243 -21.97 -12.28 8.08
N LEU A 244 -20.94 -11.74 7.41
CA LEU A 244 -20.49 -12.26 6.13
C LEU A 244 -19.81 -13.61 6.30
N THR A 245 -20.13 -14.54 5.41
CA THR A 245 -19.41 -15.82 5.29
C THR A 245 -17.98 -15.59 4.77
N ASP A 246 -17.10 -16.56 4.97
CA ASP A 246 -15.71 -16.47 4.50
C ASP A 246 -15.62 -16.27 2.98
N ALA A 247 -16.47 -16.95 2.21
CA ALA A 247 -16.56 -16.75 0.78
C ALA A 247 -17.00 -15.33 0.41
N GLN A 248 -17.97 -14.76 1.12
CA GLN A 248 -18.42 -13.37 0.90
C GLN A 248 -17.34 -12.36 1.28
N ILE A 249 -16.57 -12.61 2.34
CA ILE A 249 -15.41 -11.79 2.74
C ILE A 249 -14.38 -11.77 1.60
N ALA A 250 -14.00 -12.93 1.12
CA ALA A 250 -13.02 -13.05 0.04
C ALA A 250 -13.50 -12.41 -1.27
N LEU A 251 -14.77 -12.62 -1.64
CA LEU A 251 -15.38 -12.02 -2.82
C LEU A 251 -15.41 -10.49 -2.71
N SER A 252 -15.76 -9.95 -1.55
CA SER A 252 -15.77 -8.50 -1.30
C SER A 252 -14.37 -7.91 -1.45
N ILE A 253 -13.35 -8.53 -0.83
CA ILE A 253 -11.95 -8.09 -0.94
C ILE A 253 -11.47 -8.16 -2.39
N SER A 254 -11.79 -9.24 -3.11
CA SER A 254 -11.47 -9.38 -4.53
C SER A 254 -12.09 -8.25 -5.36
N GLY A 255 -13.37 -7.96 -5.16
CA GLY A 255 -14.08 -6.87 -5.84
C GLY A 255 -13.45 -5.50 -5.57
N PHE A 256 -13.08 -5.22 -4.32
CA PHE A 256 -12.42 -3.96 -3.96
C PHE A 256 -11.02 -3.82 -4.58
N LEU A 257 -10.27 -4.91 -4.70
CA LEU A 257 -8.97 -4.89 -5.39
C LEU A 257 -9.12 -4.58 -6.88
N VAL A 258 -10.17 -5.09 -7.53
CA VAL A 258 -10.50 -4.71 -8.91
C VAL A 258 -10.85 -3.21 -8.99
N VAL A 259 -11.67 -2.71 -8.08
CA VAL A 259 -11.98 -1.27 -7.99
C VAL A 259 -10.71 -0.46 -7.81
N ALA A 260 -9.82 -0.86 -6.91
CA ALA A 260 -8.52 -0.20 -6.69
C ALA A 260 -7.66 -0.19 -7.97
N ALA A 261 -7.60 -1.31 -8.68
CA ALA A 261 -6.86 -1.42 -9.94
C ALA A 261 -7.40 -0.47 -11.01
N VAL A 262 -8.72 -0.38 -11.15
CA VAL A 262 -9.37 0.56 -12.09
C VAL A 262 -9.09 2.01 -11.70
N TRP A 263 -9.29 2.38 -10.44
CA TRP A 263 -9.09 3.77 -9.99
C TRP A 263 -7.63 4.21 -10.01
N SER A 264 -6.68 3.31 -9.81
CA SER A 264 -5.25 3.62 -9.92
C SER A 264 -4.88 4.17 -11.30
N ALA A 265 -5.55 3.71 -12.38
CA ALA A 265 -5.34 4.21 -13.73
C ALA A 265 -5.79 5.67 -13.91
N PHE A 266 -6.70 6.17 -13.07
CA PHE A 266 -7.21 7.54 -13.13
C PHE A 266 -6.45 8.52 -12.23
N ALA A 267 -5.45 8.09 -11.46
CA ALA A 267 -4.71 8.92 -10.52
C ALA A 267 -4.16 10.21 -11.17
N GLY A 268 -3.53 10.08 -12.34
CA GLY A 268 -3.00 11.23 -13.07
C GLY A 268 -4.08 12.16 -13.63
N TRP A 269 -5.24 11.64 -14.01
CA TRP A 269 -6.37 12.45 -14.45
C TRP A 269 -6.99 13.22 -13.29
N ILE A 270 -7.23 12.57 -12.16
CA ILE A 270 -7.76 13.19 -10.93
C ILE A 270 -6.85 14.35 -10.50
N SER A 271 -5.54 14.11 -10.42
CA SER A 271 -4.55 15.13 -10.04
C SER A 271 -4.51 16.32 -11.00
N ARG A 272 -4.73 16.10 -12.31
CA ARG A 272 -4.79 17.20 -13.29
C ARG A 272 -6.06 18.02 -13.17
N VAL A 273 -7.19 17.38 -12.90
CA VAL A 273 -8.51 18.06 -12.81
C VAL A 273 -8.65 18.84 -11.52
N LEU A 274 -8.28 18.23 -10.38
CA LEU A 274 -8.48 18.81 -9.05
C LEU A 274 -7.28 19.59 -8.53
N GLY A 275 -6.11 19.44 -9.18
CA GLY A 275 -4.84 19.92 -8.64
C GLY A 275 -4.41 19.17 -7.39
N GLU A 276 -3.24 19.53 -6.83
CA GLU A 276 -2.69 18.84 -5.65
C GLU A 276 -3.59 19.00 -4.42
N PHE A 277 -4.01 20.23 -4.10
CA PHE A 277 -4.86 20.50 -2.95
C PHE A 277 -6.20 19.78 -3.04
N GLY A 278 -6.90 19.92 -4.18
CA GLY A 278 -8.21 19.28 -4.36
C GLY A 278 -8.13 17.76 -4.31
N THR A 279 -7.05 17.18 -4.83
CA THR A 279 -6.83 15.72 -4.78
C THR A 279 -6.59 15.25 -3.34
N ILE A 280 -5.75 15.94 -2.58
CA ILE A 280 -5.51 15.62 -1.17
C ILE A 280 -6.81 15.78 -0.37
N ALA A 281 -7.55 16.86 -0.56
CA ALA A 281 -8.81 17.10 0.12
C ALA A 281 -9.84 15.99 -0.20
N LEU A 282 -9.94 15.58 -1.46
CA LEU A 282 -10.82 14.48 -1.87
C LEU A 282 -10.46 13.17 -1.16
N MET A 283 -9.16 12.79 -1.15
CA MET A 283 -8.71 11.57 -0.48
C MET A 283 -9.02 11.59 1.02
N VAL A 284 -8.76 12.70 1.70
CA VAL A 284 -9.03 12.86 3.14
C VAL A 284 -10.53 12.78 3.42
N LEU A 285 -11.35 13.48 2.64
CA LEU A 285 -12.82 13.46 2.81
C LEU A 285 -13.39 12.08 2.55
N MET A 286 -12.96 11.40 1.49
CA MET A 286 -13.42 10.05 1.16
C MET A 286 -13.07 9.04 2.26
N ALA A 287 -11.82 9.05 2.74
CA ALA A 287 -11.38 8.12 3.79
C ALA A 287 -12.10 8.41 5.12
N SER A 288 -12.17 9.69 5.54
CA SER A 288 -12.83 10.08 6.79
C SER A 288 -14.33 9.76 6.75
N ALA A 289 -15.03 10.11 5.68
CA ALA A 289 -16.46 9.82 5.52
C ALA A 289 -16.72 8.31 5.54
N ALA A 290 -15.85 7.51 4.91
CA ALA A 290 -15.95 6.06 4.92
C ALA A 290 -15.78 5.49 6.34
N PHE A 291 -14.76 5.93 7.08
CA PHE A 291 -14.53 5.48 8.45
C PHE A 291 -15.70 5.87 9.39
N PHE A 292 -16.19 7.10 9.31
CA PHE A 292 -17.37 7.53 10.10
C PHE A 292 -18.64 6.79 9.68
N GLY A 293 -18.80 6.52 8.38
CA GLY A 293 -19.91 5.72 7.86
C GLY A 293 -19.89 4.27 8.36
N MET A 294 -18.71 3.67 8.53
CA MET A 294 -18.56 2.34 9.13
C MET A 294 -18.99 2.32 10.60
N TYR A 295 -18.70 3.37 11.35
CA TYR A 295 -19.14 3.50 12.74
C TYR A 295 -20.67 3.66 12.84
N GLY A 296 -21.26 4.53 12.01
CA GLY A 296 -22.69 4.85 12.04
C GLY A 296 -23.58 3.85 11.32
N GLY A 297 -23.05 3.09 10.37
CA GLY A 297 -23.81 2.27 9.43
C GLY A 297 -23.68 0.76 9.63
N GLY A 298 -23.59 0.27 10.86
CA GLY A 298 -23.34 -1.13 11.22
C GLY A 298 -24.29 -2.21 10.63
N VAL A 299 -25.01 -1.90 9.53
CA VAL A 299 -25.96 -2.79 8.87
C VAL A 299 -25.43 -3.11 7.46
N PHE A 300 -25.30 -4.41 7.19
CA PHE A 300 -25.10 -4.93 5.83
C PHE A 300 -26.31 -4.55 4.92
N PRO A 301 -26.14 -4.13 3.64
CA PRO A 301 -24.90 -4.05 2.88
C PRO A 301 -24.17 -2.70 2.97
N GLY A 302 -24.73 -1.70 3.60
CA GLY A 302 -24.19 -0.32 3.62
C GLY A 302 -22.77 -0.25 4.15
N ALA A 303 -22.49 -0.93 5.27
CA ALA A 303 -21.18 -0.94 5.89
C ALA A 303 -20.07 -1.53 5.00
N VAL A 304 -20.39 -2.49 4.12
CA VAL A 304 -19.45 -3.04 3.13
C VAL A 304 -19.15 -2.01 2.04
N LEU A 305 -20.15 -1.22 1.63
CA LEU A 305 -19.97 -0.18 0.60
C LEU A 305 -19.02 0.94 1.04
N PHE A 306 -18.95 1.24 2.35
CA PHE A 306 -17.99 2.20 2.87
C PHE A 306 -16.52 1.77 2.69
N GLN A 307 -16.26 0.50 2.37
CA GLN A 307 -14.90 0.05 2.02
C GLN A 307 -14.46 0.51 0.62
N VAL A 308 -15.38 0.81 -0.29
CA VAL A 308 -15.04 1.25 -1.66
C VAL A 308 -14.18 2.53 -1.65
N PRO A 309 -14.58 3.62 -0.99
CA PRO A 309 -13.74 4.82 -0.88
C PRO A 309 -12.37 4.55 -0.26
N ILE A 310 -12.30 3.65 0.74
CA ILE A 310 -11.02 3.28 1.39
C ILE A 310 -10.07 2.65 0.38
N TYR A 311 -10.54 1.71 -0.43
CA TYR A 311 -9.72 1.07 -1.46
C TYR A 311 -9.32 2.02 -2.59
N VAL A 312 -10.22 2.94 -2.98
CA VAL A 312 -9.90 3.99 -3.95
C VAL A 312 -8.76 4.85 -3.41
N VAL A 313 -8.86 5.35 -2.18
CA VAL A 313 -7.83 6.18 -1.57
C VAL A 313 -6.53 5.38 -1.41
N TRP A 314 -6.60 4.13 -0.96
CA TRP A 314 -5.44 3.25 -0.82
C TRP A 314 -4.68 3.04 -2.15
N SER A 315 -5.39 2.99 -3.27
CA SER A 315 -4.76 2.85 -4.59
C SER A 315 -4.16 4.15 -5.14
N LEU A 316 -4.72 5.30 -4.77
CA LEU A 316 -4.31 6.63 -5.27
C LEU A 316 -3.18 7.24 -4.45
N GLN A 317 -3.24 7.10 -3.13
CA GLN A 317 -2.40 7.82 -2.18
C GLN A 317 -0.90 7.61 -2.39
N PRO A 318 -0.34 6.39 -2.52
CA PRO A 318 1.11 6.22 -2.64
C PRO A 318 1.68 6.84 -3.92
N ALA A 319 0.97 6.68 -5.05
CA ALA A 319 1.41 7.23 -6.33
C ALA A 319 1.39 8.76 -6.35
N LEU A 320 0.33 9.36 -5.79
CA LEU A 320 0.13 10.81 -5.81
C LEU A 320 1.05 11.52 -4.80
N THR A 321 1.16 11.00 -3.56
CA THR A 321 2.06 11.58 -2.55
C THR A 321 3.52 11.52 -3.00
N THR A 322 3.96 10.38 -3.55
CA THR A 322 5.30 10.25 -4.13
C THR A 322 5.53 11.23 -5.28
N ALA A 323 4.56 11.40 -6.19
CA ALA A 323 4.67 12.35 -7.28
C ALA A 323 4.77 13.81 -6.77
N TYR A 324 3.98 14.17 -5.75
CA TYR A 324 3.98 15.51 -5.16
C TYR A 324 5.27 15.79 -4.37
N LEU A 325 5.82 14.79 -3.67
CA LEU A 325 7.12 14.88 -3.02
C LEU A 325 8.24 15.07 -4.04
N ASN A 326 8.26 14.26 -5.10
CA ASN A 326 9.31 14.32 -6.12
C ASN A 326 9.36 15.65 -6.88
N ARG A 327 8.23 16.37 -7.01
CA ARG A 327 8.20 17.72 -7.59
C ARG A 327 8.88 18.78 -6.71
N ARG A 328 9.00 18.54 -5.41
CA ARG A 328 9.56 19.47 -4.41
C ARG A 328 10.99 19.14 -4.00
N LEU A 329 11.52 18.02 -4.49
CA LEU A 329 12.83 17.50 -4.09
C LEU A 329 13.78 17.50 -5.29
N GLU A 330 15.01 17.90 -5.01
CA GLU A 330 16.12 17.71 -5.95
C GLU A 330 16.40 16.21 -6.16
N PRO A 331 16.87 15.80 -7.35
CA PRO A 331 17.12 14.38 -7.64
C PRO A 331 17.91 13.64 -6.56
N GLY A 332 18.96 14.26 -6.00
CA GLY A 332 19.80 13.68 -4.95
C GLY A 332 19.14 13.59 -3.56
N GLN A 333 17.99 14.25 -3.35
CA GLN A 333 17.27 14.26 -2.06
C GLN A 333 16.09 13.26 -2.05
N ARG A 334 15.64 12.80 -3.22
CA ARG A 334 14.40 11.99 -3.37
C ARG A 334 14.47 10.70 -2.59
N ALA A 335 15.49 9.88 -2.81
CA ALA A 335 15.66 8.60 -2.13
C ALA A 335 15.68 8.77 -0.60
N THR A 336 16.44 9.76 -0.12
CA THR A 336 16.59 10.08 1.30
C THR A 336 15.27 10.48 1.96
N VAL A 337 14.48 11.35 1.31
CA VAL A 337 13.20 11.83 1.87
C VAL A 337 12.14 10.75 1.81
N LEU A 338 12.07 9.97 0.72
CA LEU A 338 11.15 8.84 0.61
C LEU A 338 11.43 7.76 1.65
N SER A 339 12.71 7.43 1.91
CA SER A 339 13.11 6.52 2.98
C SER A 339 12.70 7.03 4.36
N MET A 340 12.79 8.35 4.58
CA MET A 340 12.31 8.96 5.82
C MET A 340 10.81 8.87 5.99
N GLY A 341 10.04 9.08 4.91
CA GLY A 341 8.59 8.90 4.92
C GLY A 341 8.22 7.46 5.27
N ALA A 342 8.86 6.48 4.64
CA ALA A 342 8.67 5.06 4.93
C ALA A 342 9.01 4.71 6.39
N PHE A 343 10.12 5.25 6.93
CA PHE A 343 10.48 5.06 8.33
C PHE A 343 9.42 5.65 9.28
N ALA A 344 8.97 6.89 9.02
CA ALA A 344 7.96 7.55 9.84
C ALA A 344 6.62 6.78 9.79
N TYR A 345 6.23 6.28 8.62
CA TYR A 345 5.06 5.43 8.44
C TYR A 345 5.14 4.14 9.25
N THR A 346 6.27 3.42 9.15
CA THR A 346 6.46 2.17 9.90
C THR A 346 6.47 2.40 11.41
N LEU A 347 7.13 3.45 11.88
CA LEU A 347 7.13 3.81 13.30
C LEU A 347 5.73 4.16 13.81
N ALA A 348 4.93 4.86 13.00
CA ALA A 348 3.56 5.17 13.33
C ALA A 348 2.68 3.91 13.41
N LEU A 349 2.88 2.91 12.57
CA LEU A 349 2.19 1.61 12.65
C LEU A 349 2.55 0.88 13.95
N VAL A 350 3.82 0.81 14.31
CA VAL A 350 4.27 0.19 15.57
C VAL A 350 3.56 0.77 16.80
N ILE A 351 3.17 2.04 16.73
CA ILE A 351 2.45 2.73 17.84
C ILE A 351 0.93 2.60 17.68
N MET A 352 0.41 2.77 16.48
CA MET A 352 -1.04 2.90 16.26
C MET A 352 -1.77 1.56 16.22
N GLU A 353 -1.12 0.49 15.77
CA GLU A 353 -1.75 -0.84 15.78
C GLU A 353 -2.05 -1.34 17.19
N PRO A 354 -1.12 -1.32 18.17
CA PRO A 354 -1.46 -1.68 19.53
C PRO A 354 -2.55 -0.78 20.14
N ALA A 355 -2.55 0.52 19.81
CA ALA A 355 -3.60 1.43 20.27
C ALA A 355 -4.98 1.02 19.70
N ALA A 356 -5.04 0.65 18.41
CA ALA A 356 -6.25 0.12 17.79
C ALA A 356 -6.65 -1.22 18.43
N GLY A 357 -5.69 -2.11 18.71
CA GLY A 357 -5.93 -3.38 19.38
C GLY A 357 -6.49 -3.24 20.80
N LEU A 358 -5.96 -2.33 21.58
CA LEU A 358 -6.49 -1.99 22.91
C LEU A 358 -7.91 -1.43 22.82
N LEU A 359 -8.15 -0.52 21.88
CA LEU A 359 -9.46 0.05 21.65
C LEU A 359 -10.48 -1.04 21.30
N THR A 360 -10.18 -1.86 20.28
CA THR A 360 -11.13 -2.89 19.80
C THR A 360 -11.35 -3.98 20.83
N THR A 361 -10.35 -4.34 21.63
CA THR A 361 -10.49 -5.29 22.74
C THR A 361 -11.42 -4.75 23.83
N SER A 362 -11.34 -3.45 24.15
CA SER A 362 -12.12 -2.85 25.24
C SER A 362 -13.51 -2.40 24.82
N THR A 363 -13.69 -1.92 23.59
CA THR A 363 -14.93 -1.24 23.14
C THR A 363 -15.60 -1.91 21.94
N GLY A 364 -14.94 -2.90 21.35
CA GLY A 364 -15.39 -3.60 20.15
C GLY A 364 -14.95 -2.95 18.83
N ILE A 365 -14.99 -3.77 17.78
CA ILE A 365 -14.45 -3.43 16.44
C ILE A 365 -15.23 -2.28 15.75
N LEU A 366 -16.51 -2.06 16.09
CA LEU A 366 -17.29 -0.97 15.49
C LEU A 366 -16.72 0.41 15.82
N ASN A 367 -16.16 0.58 17.02
CA ASN A 367 -15.55 1.85 17.44
C ASN A 367 -14.24 2.17 16.70
N LEU A 368 -13.65 1.17 16.02
CA LEU A 368 -12.48 1.37 15.16
C LEU A 368 -12.79 2.39 14.05
N GLY A 369 -13.99 2.37 13.47
CA GLY A 369 -14.40 3.34 12.46
C GLY A 369 -14.34 4.78 12.98
N LEU A 370 -14.85 5.05 14.18
CA LEU A 370 -14.76 6.37 14.80
C LEU A 370 -13.30 6.77 15.07
N PHE A 371 -12.51 5.87 15.64
CA PHE A 371 -11.10 6.12 15.95
C PHE A 371 -10.29 6.44 14.68
N LEU A 372 -10.40 5.62 13.64
CA LEU A 372 -9.70 5.84 12.37
C LEU A 372 -10.22 7.10 11.65
N GLY A 373 -11.54 7.38 11.74
CA GLY A 373 -12.12 8.58 11.18
C GLY A 373 -11.54 9.85 11.82
N LEU A 374 -11.46 9.91 13.14
CA LEU A 374 -10.85 11.02 13.87
C LEU A 374 -9.35 11.12 13.61
N LEU A 375 -8.63 9.99 13.62
CA LEU A 375 -7.19 9.94 13.37
C LEU A 375 -6.83 10.34 11.92
N THR A 376 -7.74 10.13 10.96
CA THR A 376 -7.60 10.62 9.60
C THR A 376 -7.99 12.09 9.50
N PHE A 377 -9.19 12.43 9.96
CA PHE A 377 -9.77 13.75 9.72
C PHE A 377 -9.01 14.87 10.42
N VAL A 378 -8.75 14.75 11.72
CA VAL A 378 -8.20 15.86 12.53
C VAL A 378 -6.80 16.26 12.07
N PRO A 379 -5.78 15.35 11.99
CA PRO A 379 -4.45 15.74 11.52
C PRO A 379 -4.46 16.17 10.05
N CYS A 380 -5.22 15.47 9.19
CA CYS A 380 -5.23 15.81 7.76
C CYS A 380 -5.99 17.12 7.48
N ALA A 381 -7.02 17.48 8.26
CA ALA A 381 -7.64 18.81 8.18
C ALA A 381 -6.66 19.92 8.56
N TYR A 382 -5.85 19.71 9.61
CA TYR A 382 -4.76 20.61 9.94
C TYR A 382 -3.74 20.73 8.79
N ILE A 383 -3.33 19.60 8.22
CA ILE A 383 -2.41 19.56 7.07
C ILE A 383 -3.00 20.35 5.90
N LEU A 384 -4.28 20.15 5.57
CA LEU A 384 -4.96 20.86 4.50
C LEU A 384 -5.05 22.38 4.76
N ALA A 385 -5.34 22.78 5.98
CA ALA A 385 -5.37 24.19 6.37
C ALA A 385 -3.99 24.85 6.20
N ARG A 386 -2.93 24.19 6.70
CA ARG A 386 -1.55 24.65 6.54
C ARG A 386 -1.09 24.65 5.08
N TRP A 387 -1.46 23.61 4.31
CA TRP A 387 -1.17 23.53 2.90
C TRP A 387 -1.69 24.72 2.12
N ARG A 388 -2.95 25.11 2.40
CA ARG A 388 -3.60 26.25 1.76
C ARG A 388 -2.85 27.57 2.02
N THR A 389 -2.32 27.76 3.21
CA THR A 389 -1.64 28.99 3.60
C THR A 389 -0.18 29.07 3.18
N THR A 390 0.53 27.92 3.12
CA THR A 390 1.99 27.91 2.96
C THR A 390 2.47 27.42 1.59
N VAL A 391 1.70 26.49 0.97
CA VAL A 391 2.18 25.80 -0.25
C VAL A 391 1.42 26.20 -1.50
N ALA A 392 0.13 26.47 -1.39
CA ALA A 392 -0.70 26.85 -2.53
C ALA A 392 -1.70 27.92 -2.12
N PRO A 393 -1.47 29.21 -2.43
CA PRO A 393 -2.59 30.09 -2.63
C PRO A 393 -3.51 29.43 -3.68
N TRP A 394 -4.80 29.35 -3.40
CA TRP A 394 -5.83 28.66 -4.20
C TRP A 394 -5.51 28.68 -5.70
N PRO A 395 -5.37 27.53 -6.39
CA PRO A 395 -4.99 27.53 -7.78
C PRO A 395 -6.04 28.31 -8.58
N ALA A 396 -5.59 29.25 -9.37
CA ALA A 396 -6.42 29.76 -10.45
C ALA A 396 -6.83 28.53 -11.27
N VAL A 397 -8.13 28.29 -11.41
CA VAL A 397 -8.66 27.20 -12.26
C VAL A 397 -8.05 27.42 -13.63
N THR A 398 -7.09 26.56 -13.99
CA THR A 398 -6.51 26.61 -15.35
C THR A 398 -7.66 26.29 -16.29
N PRO A 399 -8.03 27.19 -17.19
CA PRO A 399 -9.14 26.95 -18.10
C PRO A 399 -8.83 25.65 -18.88
N LEU A 400 -9.82 24.76 -18.92
CA LEU A 400 -9.72 23.54 -19.72
C LEU A 400 -9.36 23.93 -21.16
N PRO A 401 -8.48 23.17 -21.84
CA PRO A 401 -8.17 23.41 -23.23
C PRO A 401 -9.45 23.58 -24.02
N SER A 402 -9.53 24.61 -24.86
CA SER A 402 -10.72 24.99 -25.64
C SER A 402 -11.35 23.84 -26.42
N ARG A 403 -10.55 22.82 -26.76
CA ARG A 403 -10.99 21.59 -27.43
C ARG A 403 -11.92 20.69 -26.57
N LEU A 404 -11.84 20.74 -25.23
CA LEU A 404 -12.73 19.99 -24.33
C LEU A 404 -14.01 20.77 -24.03
N ILE A 405 -13.97 22.11 -24.11
CA ILE A 405 -15.16 22.97 -23.95
C ILE A 405 -16.09 22.84 -25.16
N ALA A 406 -15.50 22.70 -26.36
CA ALA A 406 -16.25 22.52 -27.62
C ALA A 406 -16.97 21.17 -27.70
N SER A 407 -16.60 20.15 -26.92
CA SER A 407 -17.24 18.82 -26.97
C SER A 407 -18.52 18.68 -26.16
N GLY A 408 -19.02 19.72 -25.51
CA GLY A 408 -20.31 19.76 -24.80
C GLY A 408 -20.45 18.86 -23.55
N ARG A 409 -19.46 18.02 -23.26
CA ARG A 409 -19.55 16.97 -22.21
C ARG A 409 -19.21 17.42 -20.77
N VAL A 410 -18.75 18.66 -20.56
CA VAL A 410 -18.21 19.11 -19.25
C VAL A 410 -19.02 20.27 -18.63
N SER A 411 -20.21 20.60 -19.14
CA SER A 411 -20.80 21.91 -18.92
C SER A 411 -21.39 22.22 -17.53
N ARG A 412 -21.79 21.23 -16.73
CA ARG A 412 -22.43 21.47 -15.41
C ARG A 412 -21.44 21.58 -14.25
N PHE A 413 -20.49 20.68 -14.17
CA PHE A 413 -19.52 20.64 -13.07
C PHE A 413 -18.52 21.79 -13.17
N HIS A 414 -18.10 22.16 -14.38
CA HIS A 414 -17.18 23.29 -14.62
C HIS A 414 -17.84 24.63 -14.26
N ARG A 415 -19.12 24.83 -14.59
CA ARG A 415 -19.88 26.02 -14.16
C ARG A 415 -20.09 26.13 -12.66
N LEU A 416 -20.14 24.99 -11.95
CA LEU A 416 -20.20 24.96 -10.50
C LEU A 416 -18.87 25.40 -9.87
N LEU A 417 -17.75 24.92 -10.42
CA LEU A 417 -16.40 25.33 -9.98
C LEU A 417 -16.10 26.81 -10.28
N GLU A 418 -16.54 27.32 -11.45
CA GLU A 418 -16.43 28.76 -11.77
C GLU A 418 -17.30 29.63 -10.87
N ARG A 419 -18.49 29.19 -10.51
CA ARG A 419 -19.34 29.90 -9.53
C ARG A 419 -18.69 29.91 -8.14
N MET A 420 -18.09 28.81 -7.70
CA MET A 420 -17.38 28.74 -6.43
C MET A 420 -16.10 29.61 -6.43
N SER A 421 -15.43 29.79 -7.56
CA SER A 421 -14.26 30.66 -7.67
C SER A 421 -14.60 32.15 -7.65
N ARG A 422 -15.85 32.53 -7.98
CA ARG A 422 -16.34 33.92 -7.93
C ARG A 422 -16.91 34.33 -6.57
N LEU A 423 -17.13 33.37 -5.65
CA LEU A 423 -17.51 33.65 -4.27
C LEU A 423 -16.23 33.89 -3.43
N ARG A 424 -15.54 34.97 -3.73
CA ARG A 424 -14.46 35.50 -2.88
C ARG A 424 -15.05 36.53 -1.91
N PRO A 425 -14.60 36.55 -0.63
CA PRO A 425 -14.63 37.77 0.13
C PRO A 425 -13.57 38.76 -0.40
#